data_ac84eca31b668167407745a0367ab955
#
_entry.id   ac84eca31b668167407745a0367ab955
#
_cell.length_a   1.000
_cell.length_b   1.000
_cell.length_c   1.000
_cell.angle_alpha   90.00
_cell.angle_beta   90.00
_cell.angle_gamma   90.00
#
_symmetry.space_group_name_H-M   'P 1'
#
loop_
_entity.id
_entity.type
_entity.pdbx_description
1 polymer ?
#
loop_
_entity_poly.entity_id
_entity_poly.type
_entity_poly.pdbx_seq_one_letter_code
_entity_poly.pdbx_strand_id
1 'polypeptide(L)'
;LSLLWVNPSLAKLGSAEIVGDPIVNNNKVTLRIKVKEHNGRPALDLQDENFRLIVDGQPVKFKPQDWKSSRETTPPPVWIVFLLDYSGSMNTKDSKGTSKLTGAIDAIRSFIFATAKRNGDTRVVVVPFGEGQGVAANCNRPVTNDEIDRFFPAGDFKIESQLKRLAAGKPCASTNIYDPITETVKFFTNPEDGRFTVPEGEIKPRTSIILLSDGYQNKVGEPASFKRLISFLEKQESVIIHTLGYGLTPEELGRKYRLNRTAKRSDIGIGKPVKEEEFVDKEKLSKIAQVTSGVAEFSPDAQAVSEKLDIFLDAILGEYEISYLEPNPERGSKRQIKVIVTSDKDPKIESKPKDYNIGVFGRSLPRNHRLLMVFGIGTILSLGGFLPFWFWGKQLKREVLER
;
A
#
# COMPACT_ATOMS: atom_id res chain seq x y z
N LEU A 1 21.53 39.38 -15.28
CA LEU A 1 21.35 38.03 -14.73
C LEU A 1 19.90 37.93 -14.18
N SER A 2 18.94 37.55 -15.02
CA SER A 2 17.56 37.29 -14.63
C SER A 2 17.50 35.86 -14.10
N LEU A 3 17.36 35.70 -12.80
CA LEU A 3 16.97 34.46 -12.15
C LEU A 3 15.54 34.14 -12.62
N LEU A 4 15.42 33.21 -13.55
CA LEU A 4 14.15 32.55 -13.85
C LEU A 4 13.76 31.73 -12.60
N TRP A 5 12.87 32.27 -11.80
CA TRP A 5 12.13 31.50 -10.81
C TRP A 5 11.28 30.49 -11.58
N VAL A 6 11.75 29.23 -11.64
CA VAL A 6 10.88 28.11 -12.03
C VAL A 6 9.87 27.98 -10.90
N ASN A 7 8.68 28.56 -11.08
CA ASN A 7 7.54 28.23 -10.22
C ASN A 7 7.36 26.71 -10.26
N PRO A 8 7.43 25.99 -9.14
CA PRO A 8 7.02 24.60 -9.11
C PRO A 8 5.57 24.57 -9.60
N SER A 9 5.33 23.88 -10.70
CA SER A 9 3.97 23.58 -11.15
C SER A 9 3.31 22.84 -10.01
N LEU A 10 2.49 23.51 -9.22
CA LEU A 10 1.66 22.89 -8.19
C LEU A 10 0.75 21.90 -8.91
N ALA A 11 0.99 20.61 -8.69
CA ALA A 11 0.22 19.56 -9.31
C ALA A 11 -1.22 19.64 -8.81
N LYS A 12 -2.17 19.53 -9.74
CA LYS A 12 -3.61 19.64 -9.46
C LYS A 12 -4.09 18.49 -8.60
N LEU A 13 -4.96 18.77 -7.63
CA LEU A 13 -5.64 17.75 -6.84
C LEU A 13 -6.43 16.79 -7.75
N GLY A 14 -6.24 15.50 -7.56
CA GLY A 14 -6.84 14.45 -8.38
C GLY A 14 -7.95 13.67 -7.67
N SER A 15 -7.71 13.24 -6.44
CA SER A 15 -8.70 12.46 -5.67
C SER A 15 -8.49 12.60 -4.17
N ALA A 16 -9.59 12.45 -3.42
CA ALA A 16 -9.59 12.30 -1.97
C ALA A 16 -10.32 11.00 -1.58
N GLU A 17 -9.81 10.31 -0.57
CA GLU A 17 -10.35 9.03 -0.10
C GLU A 17 -10.32 8.96 1.43
N ILE A 18 -11.40 8.49 2.04
CA ILE A 18 -11.42 8.09 3.45
C ILE A 18 -10.89 6.66 3.55
N VAL A 19 -9.75 6.50 4.21
CA VAL A 19 -9.03 5.23 4.32
C VAL A 19 -9.53 4.44 5.51
N GLY A 20 -9.95 3.20 5.26
CA GLY A 20 -10.55 2.35 6.30
C GLY A 20 -11.89 2.87 6.79
N ASP A 21 -12.36 2.34 7.90
CA ASP A 21 -13.62 2.78 8.53
C ASP A 21 -13.35 3.91 9.52
N PRO A 22 -14.27 4.90 9.63
CA PRO A 22 -14.19 5.92 10.66
C PRO A 22 -14.13 5.31 12.06
N ILE A 23 -13.17 5.75 12.87
CA ILE A 23 -13.00 5.25 14.24
C ILE A 23 -13.89 6.08 15.16
N VAL A 24 -14.88 5.44 15.77
CA VAL A 24 -15.82 6.11 16.70
C VAL A 24 -15.43 5.74 18.14
N ASN A 25 -15.04 6.75 18.91
CA ASN A 25 -14.72 6.59 20.33
C ASN A 25 -15.59 7.57 21.15
N ASN A 26 -16.62 7.06 21.82
CA ASN A 26 -17.70 7.84 22.39
C ASN A 26 -18.39 8.68 21.32
N ASN A 27 -18.31 10.02 21.41
CA ASN A 27 -18.86 10.97 20.44
C ASN A 27 -17.79 11.55 19.52
N LYS A 28 -16.53 11.14 19.66
CA LYS A 28 -15.43 11.60 18.81
C LYS A 28 -15.27 10.63 17.65
N VAL A 29 -15.36 11.14 16.43
CA VAL A 29 -15.16 10.40 15.19
C VAL A 29 -13.82 10.82 14.60
N THR A 30 -12.96 9.87 14.31
CA THR A 30 -11.64 10.09 13.70
C THR A 30 -11.59 9.48 12.32
N LEU A 31 -11.18 10.26 11.35
CA LEU A 31 -11.03 9.90 9.94
C LEU A 31 -9.57 9.90 9.54
N ARG A 32 -9.20 8.96 8.67
CA ARG A 32 -7.95 9.00 7.93
C ARG A 32 -8.24 9.29 6.48
N ILE A 33 -7.50 10.24 5.91
CA ILE A 33 -7.80 10.78 4.58
C ILE A 33 -6.51 10.73 3.75
N LYS A 34 -6.59 10.08 2.59
CA LYS A 34 -5.56 10.14 1.55
C LYS A 34 -5.99 11.13 0.49
N VAL A 35 -5.08 12.04 0.13
CA VAL A 35 -5.28 12.98 -0.98
C VAL A 35 -4.17 12.76 -2.00
N LYS A 36 -4.55 12.60 -3.26
CA LYS A 36 -3.62 12.39 -4.38
C LYS A 36 -3.77 13.50 -5.41
N GLU A 37 -2.68 13.82 -6.05
CA GLU A 37 -2.62 14.64 -7.24
C GLU A 37 -3.08 13.85 -8.48
N HIS A 38 -3.33 14.54 -9.60
CA HIS A 38 -3.69 13.89 -10.87
C HIS A 38 -2.66 12.90 -11.39
N ASN A 39 -1.39 13.09 -11.04
CA ASN A 39 -0.30 12.17 -11.40
C ASN A 39 -0.21 10.93 -10.48
N GLY A 40 -1.12 10.79 -9.50
CA GLY A 40 -1.16 9.71 -8.52
C GLY A 40 -0.26 9.89 -7.30
N ARG A 41 0.56 10.95 -7.25
CA ARG A 41 1.41 11.26 -6.10
C ARG A 41 0.58 11.75 -4.92
N PRO A 42 1.06 11.57 -3.67
CA PRO A 42 0.38 12.12 -2.51
C PRO A 42 0.46 13.65 -2.49
N ALA A 43 -0.65 14.32 -2.20
CA ALA A 43 -0.70 15.74 -1.91
C ALA A 43 -0.44 15.93 -0.40
N LEU A 44 0.71 16.49 -0.01
CA LEU A 44 1.19 16.50 1.39
C LEU A 44 1.12 17.87 2.07
N ASP A 45 0.97 18.94 1.29
CA ASP A 45 1.10 20.32 1.77
C ASP A 45 -0.25 20.97 2.10
N LEU A 46 -1.30 20.17 2.26
CA LEU A 46 -2.62 20.68 2.63
C LEU A 46 -2.67 20.99 4.13
N GLN A 47 -3.42 22.03 4.48
CA GLN A 47 -3.66 22.48 5.85
C GLN A 47 -5.12 22.18 6.28
N ASP A 48 -5.46 22.40 7.53
CA ASP A 48 -6.81 22.15 8.07
C ASP A 48 -7.91 22.90 7.30
N GLU A 49 -7.65 24.13 6.87
CA GLU A 49 -8.58 24.95 6.09
C GLU A 49 -8.92 24.35 4.72
N ASN A 50 -8.08 23.48 4.20
CA ASN A 50 -8.35 22.78 2.93
C ASN A 50 -9.43 21.70 3.04
N PHE A 51 -9.79 21.28 4.27
CA PHE A 51 -10.72 20.18 4.51
C PHE A 51 -12.07 20.65 5.01
N ARG A 52 -13.14 20.05 4.48
CA ARG A 52 -14.50 20.21 4.98
C ARG A 52 -15.16 18.84 5.14
N LEU A 53 -15.81 18.63 6.27
CA LEU A 53 -16.54 17.39 6.57
C LEU A 53 -18.03 17.60 6.34
N ILE A 54 -18.67 16.63 5.70
CA ILE A 54 -20.12 16.59 5.49
C ILE A 54 -20.64 15.27 6.09
N VAL A 55 -21.50 15.36 7.09
CA VAL A 55 -22.16 14.22 7.72
C VAL A 55 -23.65 14.29 7.43
N ASP A 56 -24.22 13.24 6.86
CA ASP A 56 -25.62 13.16 6.43
C ASP A 56 -26.09 14.41 5.65
N GLY A 57 -25.19 14.92 4.78
CA GLY A 57 -25.44 16.10 3.97
C GLY A 57 -25.24 17.44 4.69
N GLN A 58 -24.95 17.45 5.99
CA GLN A 58 -24.74 18.67 6.78
C GLN A 58 -23.26 18.93 7.04
N PRO A 59 -22.78 20.18 6.96
CA PRO A 59 -21.40 20.52 7.26
C PRO A 59 -21.10 20.38 8.76
N VAL A 60 -20.02 19.70 9.09
CA VAL A 60 -19.53 19.53 10.46
C VAL A 60 -18.17 20.20 10.60
N LYS A 61 -18.01 20.95 11.70
CA LYS A 61 -16.74 21.64 12.01
C LYS A 61 -15.86 20.77 12.89
N PHE A 62 -14.57 20.85 12.65
CA PHE A 62 -13.50 20.34 13.52
C PHE A 62 -12.61 21.50 13.94
N LYS A 63 -11.83 21.31 15.00
CA LYS A 63 -10.90 22.32 15.49
C LYS A 63 -9.51 22.09 14.87
N PRO A 64 -8.67 23.14 14.68
CA PRO A 64 -7.31 22.97 14.16
C PRO A 64 -6.46 21.92 14.93
N GLN A 65 -6.63 21.84 16.26
CA GLN A 65 -5.95 20.85 17.11
C GLN A 65 -6.44 19.40 16.92
N ASP A 66 -7.56 19.21 16.26
CA ASP A 66 -8.11 17.89 15.93
C ASP A 66 -7.74 17.45 14.51
N TRP A 67 -6.89 18.21 13.83
CA TRP A 67 -6.28 17.89 12.55
C TRP A 67 -4.81 17.54 12.73
N LYS A 68 -4.32 16.56 11.98
CA LYS A 68 -2.90 16.22 11.90
C LYS A 68 -2.47 16.12 10.45
N SER A 69 -1.31 16.65 10.16
CA SER A 69 -0.69 16.53 8.85
C SER A 69 -0.38 15.09 8.49
N SER A 70 -0.18 14.84 7.20
CA SER A 70 0.17 13.51 6.69
C SER A 70 1.48 12.94 7.24
N ARG A 71 2.35 13.80 7.80
CA ARG A 71 3.64 13.39 8.38
C ARG A 71 3.57 13.17 9.90
N GLU A 72 2.55 13.69 10.57
CA GLU A 72 2.35 13.58 12.03
C GLU A 72 1.44 12.42 12.42
N THR A 73 0.66 11.93 11.47
CA THR A 73 -0.26 10.81 11.72
C THR A 73 0.51 9.51 11.92
N THR A 74 0.12 8.73 12.95
CA THR A 74 0.65 7.37 13.13
C THR A 74 -0.11 6.40 12.21
N PRO A 75 0.55 5.81 11.21
CA PRO A 75 -0.12 4.88 10.31
C PRO A 75 -0.54 3.58 11.03
N PRO A 76 -1.51 2.82 10.50
CA PRO A 76 -1.74 1.44 10.93
C PRO A 76 -0.51 0.59 10.65
N PRO A 77 -0.44 -0.66 11.14
CA PRO A 77 0.64 -1.58 10.77
C PRO A 77 0.81 -1.67 9.25
N VAL A 78 2.05 -1.57 8.79
CA VAL A 78 2.39 -1.58 7.35
C VAL A 78 3.36 -2.71 7.05
N TRP A 79 3.09 -3.46 5.99
CA TRP A 79 3.93 -4.53 5.49
C TRP A 79 4.39 -4.20 4.08
N ILE A 80 5.71 -4.10 3.88
CA ILE A 80 6.31 -3.69 2.61
C ILE A 80 7.22 -4.79 2.10
N VAL A 81 6.95 -5.27 0.89
CA VAL A 81 7.84 -6.14 0.14
C VAL A 81 8.56 -5.32 -0.93
N PHE A 82 9.87 -5.21 -0.83
CA PHE A 82 10.69 -4.79 -1.95
C PHE A 82 10.96 -5.97 -2.86
N LEU A 83 10.47 -5.95 -4.08
CA LEU A 83 10.87 -6.84 -5.14
C LEU A 83 12.04 -6.18 -5.89
N LEU A 84 13.25 -6.67 -5.65
CA LEU A 84 14.48 -6.14 -6.24
C LEU A 84 14.89 -7.00 -7.43
N ASP A 85 14.91 -6.41 -8.62
CA ASP A 85 15.41 -7.06 -9.81
C ASP A 85 16.89 -7.47 -9.62
N TYR A 86 17.17 -8.75 -9.83
CA TYR A 86 18.50 -9.32 -9.69
C TYR A 86 18.98 -9.92 -11.03
N SER A 87 18.53 -9.33 -12.13
CA SER A 87 18.95 -9.68 -13.48
C SER A 87 20.35 -9.15 -13.81
N GLY A 88 20.94 -9.70 -14.85
CA GLY A 88 22.32 -9.37 -15.25
C GLY A 88 22.53 -7.89 -15.58
N SER A 89 21.50 -7.18 -16.07
CA SER A 89 21.53 -5.76 -16.38
C SER A 89 21.76 -4.88 -15.15
N MET A 90 21.38 -5.32 -13.95
CA MET A 90 21.63 -4.61 -12.70
C MET A 90 23.13 -4.47 -12.34
N ASN A 91 24.01 -5.21 -12.99
CA ASN A 91 25.46 -4.99 -12.87
C ASN A 91 25.96 -3.80 -13.69
N THR A 92 25.18 -3.31 -14.65
CA THR A 92 25.57 -2.18 -15.49
C THR A 92 25.60 -0.88 -14.70
N LYS A 93 26.32 0.10 -15.22
CA LYS A 93 26.39 1.43 -14.62
C LYS A 93 25.22 2.29 -15.06
N ASP A 94 24.72 3.08 -14.15
CA ASP A 94 23.72 4.11 -14.42
C ASP A 94 24.32 5.34 -15.14
N SER A 95 23.52 6.39 -15.34
CA SER A 95 23.94 7.61 -16.05
C SER A 95 25.05 8.39 -15.33
N LYS A 96 25.29 8.14 -14.05
CA LYS A 96 26.36 8.78 -13.23
C LYS A 96 27.52 7.85 -12.93
N GLY A 97 27.50 6.61 -13.46
CA GLY A 97 28.59 5.65 -13.33
C GLY A 97 28.53 4.76 -12.08
N THR A 98 27.44 4.81 -11.31
CA THR A 98 27.17 3.91 -10.19
C THR A 98 26.58 2.60 -10.72
N SER A 99 26.96 1.45 -10.14
CA SER A 99 26.26 0.20 -10.44
C SER A 99 24.79 0.30 -10.05
N LYS A 100 23.87 -0.07 -10.95
CA LYS A 100 22.44 -0.01 -10.68
C LYS A 100 22.05 -0.81 -9.44
N LEU A 101 22.63 -2.00 -9.22
CA LEU A 101 22.40 -2.78 -8.01
C LEU A 101 22.81 -2.00 -6.76
N THR A 102 24.00 -1.40 -6.75
CA THR A 102 24.49 -0.61 -5.62
C THR A 102 23.56 0.58 -5.37
N GLY A 103 23.22 1.32 -6.41
CA GLY A 103 22.30 2.46 -6.31
C GLY A 103 20.91 2.06 -5.79
N ALA A 104 20.38 0.93 -6.25
CA ALA A 104 19.10 0.39 -5.78
C ALA A 104 19.14 0.01 -4.29
N ILE A 105 20.20 -0.68 -3.86
CA ILE A 105 20.38 -1.10 -2.46
C ILE A 105 20.56 0.11 -1.54
N ASP A 106 21.34 1.12 -1.96
CA ASP A 106 21.53 2.34 -1.18
C ASP A 106 20.23 3.14 -1.04
N ALA A 107 19.43 3.19 -2.10
CA ALA A 107 18.11 3.81 -2.07
C ALA A 107 17.12 3.06 -1.15
N ILE A 108 17.09 1.73 -1.21
CA ILE A 108 16.30 0.89 -0.30
C ILE A 108 16.74 1.12 1.15
N ARG A 109 18.05 1.18 1.41
CA ARG A 109 18.59 1.48 2.74
C ARG A 109 18.13 2.84 3.26
N SER A 110 18.18 3.87 2.43
CA SER A 110 17.70 5.23 2.76
C SER A 110 16.21 5.25 3.07
N PHE A 111 15.40 4.56 2.26
CA PHE A 111 13.96 4.39 2.49
C PHE A 111 13.68 3.72 3.84
N ILE A 112 14.33 2.61 4.15
CA ILE A 112 14.14 1.87 5.41
C ILE A 112 14.52 2.74 6.60
N PHE A 113 15.63 3.50 6.50
CA PHE A 113 16.05 4.42 7.54
C PHE A 113 15.05 5.57 7.75
N ALA A 114 14.53 6.15 6.66
CA ALA A 114 13.48 7.16 6.71
C ALA A 114 12.17 6.60 7.32
N THR A 115 11.82 5.36 6.95
CA THR A 115 10.65 4.64 7.49
C THR A 115 10.77 4.42 8.99
N ALA A 116 11.95 3.99 9.47
CA ALA A 116 12.19 3.74 10.90
C ALA A 116 12.07 5.01 11.76
N LYS A 117 12.19 6.20 11.16
CA LYS A 117 11.98 7.48 11.86
C LYS A 117 10.50 7.91 11.93
N ARG A 118 9.63 7.27 11.15
CA ARG A 118 8.18 7.51 11.21
C ARG A 118 7.58 6.70 12.34
N ASN A 119 6.59 7.26 13.00
CA ASN A 119 5.82 6.51 14.00
C ASN A 119 5.03 5.38 13.33
N GLY A 120 4.91 4.24 14.02
CA GLY A 120 4.11 3.10 13.55
C GLY A 120 4.88 1.78 13.50
N ASP A 121 4.16 0.67 13.34
CA ASP A 121 4.72 -0.68 13.13
C ASP A 121 4.86 -0.92 11.62
N THR A 122 6.03 -0.64 11.08
CA THR A 122 6.34 -0.93 9.67
C THR A 122 7.30 -2.09 9.58
N ARG A 123 6.91 -3.12 8.84
CA ARG A 123 7.69 -4.33 8.58
C ARG A 123 8.09 -4.38 7.12
N VAL A 124 9.34 -4.74 6.88
CA VAL A 124 9.95 -4.71 5.56
C VAL A 124 10.67 -6.03 5.27
N VAL A 125 10.60 -6.47 4.03
CA VAL A 125 11.43 -7.54 3.49
C VAL A 125 11.95 -7.12 2.11
N VAL A 126 13.18 -7.52 1.76
CA VAL A 126 13.76 -7.31 0.43
C VAL A 126 13.94 -8.67 -0.23
N VAL A 127 13.20 -8.92 -1.29
CA VAL A 127 13.19 -10.18 -2.02
C VAL A 127 13.83 -9.97 -3.39
N PRO A 128 15.04 -10.49 -3.64
CA PRO A 128 15.63 -10.45 -4.96
C PRO A 128 14.90 -11.42 -5.88
N PHE A 129 14.63 -11.00 -7.11
CA PHE A 129 13.98 -11.85 -8.10
C PHE A 129 14.68 -11.88 -9.44
N GLY A 130 14.47 -12.95 -10.19
CA GLY A 130 14.92 -13.12 -11.57
C GLY A 130 14.95 -14.58 -11.96
N GLU A 131 14.45 -14.89 -13.15
CA GLU A 131 14.41 -16.24 -13.72
C GLU A 131 14.60 -16.19 -15.22
N GLY A 132 15.13 -17.27 -15.81
CA GLY A 132 15.23 -17.40 -17.26
C GLY A 132 15.54 -18.81 -17.72
N GLN A 133 15.07 -19.16 -18.89
CA GLN A 133 15.46 -20.41 -19.56
C GLN A 133 16.95 -20.34 -19.95
N GLY A 134 17.70 -21.41 -19.67
CA GLY A 134 19.12 -21.48 -19.97
C GLY A 134 20.03 -20.67 -19.02
N VAL A 135 19.47 -20.00 -18.02
CA VAL A 135 20.22 -19.35 -16.95
C VAL A 135 20.76 -20.41 -15.99
N ALA A 136 22.00 -20.24 -15.55
CA ALA A 136 22.59 -21.15 -14.56
C ALA A 136 21.73 -21.22 -13.29
N ALA A 137 21.61 -22.41 -12.70
CA ALA A 137 20.72 -22.64 -11.54
C ALA A 137 21.00 -21.70 -10.36
N ASN A 138 22.26 -21.34 -10.14
CA ASN A 138 22.68 -20.40 -9.09
C ASN A 138 22.29 -18.92 -9.39
N CYS A 139 21.89 -18.62 -10.62
CA CYS A 139 21.39 -17.29 -11.01
C CYS A 139 19.90 -17.12 -10.82
N ASN A 140 19.11 -18.22 -10.87
CA ASN A 140 17.67 -18.15 -10.69
C ASN A 140 17.30 -17.74 -9.26
N ARG A 141 16.35 -16.81 -9.16
CA ARG A 141 15.79 -16.27 -7.92
C ARG A 141 14.26 -16.27 -8.02
N PRO A 142 13.62 -17.44 -7.97
CA PRO A 142 12.16 -17.51 -7.89
C PRO A 142 11.72 -16.92 -6.55
N VAL A 143 10.63 -16.14 -6.56
CA VAL A 143 10.04 -15.62 -5.33
C VAL A 143 9.16 -16.71 -4.70
N THR A 144 9.43 -17.01 -3.44
CA THR A 144 8.72 -18.02 -2.66
C THR A 144 8.09 -17.41 -1.41
N ASN A 145 7.08 -18.06 -0.84
CA ASN A 145 6.45 -17.63 0.41
C ASN A 145 7.48 -17.55 1.55
N ASP A 146 8.44 -18.49 1.63
CA ASP A 146 9.47 -18.51 2.66
C ASP A 146 10.42 -17.29 2.60
N GLU A 147 10.65 -16.75 1.39
CA GLU A 147 11.46 -15.54 1.22
C GLU A 147 10.66 -14.28 1.54
N ILE A 148 9.38 -14.23 1.14
CA ILE A 148 8.50 -13.11 1.45
C ILE A 148 8.25 -13.04 2.96
N ASP A 149 8.10 -14.16 3.65
CA ASP A 149 7.74 -14.20 5.07
C ASP A 149 8.86 -13.77 6.05
N ARG A 150 10.02 -13.38 5.54
CA ARG A 150 11.16 -12.90 6.36
C ARG A 150 11.09 -11.43 6.68
N PHE A 151 9.94 -10.95 7.14
CA PHE A 151 9.78 -9.56 7.52
C PHE A 151 10.52 -9.20 8.81
N PHE A 152 11.12 -8.02 8.81
CA PHE A 152 11.72 -7.40 9.98
C PHE A 152 11.12 -6.02 10.21
N PRO A 153 11.07 -5.53 11.46
CA PRO A 153 10.75 -4.14 11.74
C PRO A 153 11.70 -3.21 10.98
N ALA A 154 11.19 -2.11 10.45
CA ALA A 154 12.04 -1.10 9.82
C ALA A 154 13.08 -0.60 10.84
N GLY A 155 14.37 -0.58 10.44
CA GLY A 155 15.49 -0.26 11.33
C GLY A 155 16.15 -1.46 12.03
N ASP A 156 15.64 -2.68 11.87
CA ASP A 156 16.31 -3.88 12.37
C ASP A 156 17.63 -4.11 11.62
N PHE A 157 18.72 -4.40 12.36
CA PHE A 157 20.06 -4.65 11.79
C PHE A 157 20.10 -5.86 10.83
N LYS A 158 19.15 -6.77 10.93
CA LYS A 158 19.03 -7.93 10.03
C LYS A 158 18.77 -7.52 8.60
N ILE A 159 18.01 -6.43 8.39
CA ILE A 159 17.78 -5.87 7.05
C ILE A 159 19.11 -5.36 6.47
N GLU A 160 19.89 -4.62 7.26
CA GLU A 160 21.20 -4.12 6.80
C GLU A 160 22.14 -5.29 6.44
N SER A 161 22.11 -6.37 7.22
CA SER A 161 22.88 -7.59 6.92
C SER A 161 22.40 -8.26 5.63
N GLN A 162 21.09 -8.24 5.36
CA GLN A 162 20.54 -8.74 4.10
C GLN A 162 20.97 -7.88 2.92
N LEU A 163 20.87 -6.56 3.03
CA LEU A 163 21.28 -5.61 1.99
C LEU A 163 22.76 -5.73 1.66
N LYS A 164 23.63 -5.90 2.67
CA LYS A 164 25.07 -6.15 2.46
C LYS A 164 25.33 -7.43 1.68
N ARG A 165 24.60 -8.52 1.99
CA ARG A 165 24.73 -9.78 1.22
C ARG A 165 24.27 -9.63 -0.22
N LEU A 166 23.18 -8.90 -0.46
CA LEU A 166 22.70 -8.62 -1.82
C LEU A 166 23.68 -7.73 -2.59
N ALA A 167 24.27 -6.71 -1.96
CA ALA A 167 25.28 -5.85 -2.57
C ALA A 167 26.56 -6.59 -2.95
N ALA A 168 26.96 -7.58 -2.16
CA ALA A 168 28.15 -8.41 -2.44
C ALA A 168 27.89 -9.47 -3.50
N GLY A 169 26.63 -9.76 -3.83
CA GLY A 169 26.26 -10.74 -4.83
C GLY A 169 26.45 -10.21 -6.25
N LYS A 170 26.41 -11.13 -7.22
CA LYS A 170 26.51 -10.79 -8.65
C LYS A 170 25.22 -11.21 -9.34
N PRO A 171 24.33 -10.25 -9.69
CA PRO A 171 23.14 -10.51 -10.49
C PRO A 171 23.48 -11.19 -11.82
N CYS A 172 22.76 -12.25 -12.18
CA CYS A 172 22.98 -12.99 -13.42
C CYS A 172 21.70 -13.66 -13.98
N ALA A 173 20.54 -13.41 -13.38
CA ALA A 173 19.26 -13.91 -13.87
C ALA A 173 18.76 -13.13 -15.11
N SER A 174 17.70 -13.64 -15.73
CA SER A 174 16.87 -12.85 -16.65
C SER A 174 15.74 -12.17 -15.90
N THR A 175 15.23 -11.07 -16.44
CA THR A 175 14.13 -10.32 -15.83
C THR A 175 12.80 -11.05 -15.99
N ASN A 176 12.15 -11.39 -14.89
CA ASN A 176 10.79 -11.92 -14.82
C ASN A 176 10.02 -11.12 -13.77
N ILE A 177 9.22 -10.17 -14.21
CA ILE A 177 8.52 -9.20 -13.33
C ILE A 177 7.17 -9.76 -12.85
N TYR A 178 6.46 -10.49 -13.70
CA TYR A 178 5.04 -10.78 -13.48
C TYR A 178 4.79 -11.88 -12.45
N ASP A 179 5.60 -12.93 -12.45
CA ASP A 179 5.47 -14.03 -11.48
C ASP A 179 5.77 -13.57 -10.05
N PRO A 180 6.88 -12.82 -9.76
CA PRO A 180 7.15 -12.23 -8.46
C PRO A 180 6.02 -11.37 -7.90
N ILE A 181 5.43 -10.52 -8.73
CA ILE A 181 4.27 -9.71 -8.34
C ILE A 181 3.09 -10.63 -7.98
N THR A 182 2.79 -11.60 -8.83
CA THR A 182 1.65 -12.52 -8.64
C THR A 182 1.80 -13.31 -7.35
N GLU A 183 2.97 -13.87 -7.08
CA GLU A 183 3.23 -14.66 -5.86
C GLU A 183 3.17 -13.76 -4.60
N THR A 184 3.73 -12.56 -4.64
CA THR A 184 3.67 -11.63 -3.51
C THR A 184 2.23 -11.16 -3.23
N VAL A 185 1.43 -10.92 -4.26
CA VAL A 185 0.02 -10.56 -4.08
C VAL A 185 -0.76 -11.72 -3.49
N LYS A 186 -0.57 -12.97 -3.97
CA LYS A 186 -1.18 -14.16 -3.39
C LYS A 186 -0.82 -14.34 -1.91
N PHE A 187 0.44 -14.08 -1.55
CA PHE A 187 0.89 -14.13 -0.17
C PHE A 187 0.10 -13.16 0.72
N PHE A 188 -0.02 -11.89 0.31
CA PHE A 188 -0.77 -10.89 1.07
C PHE A 188 -2.29 -11.09 1.09
N THR A 189 -2.83 -11.79 0.11
CA THR A 189 -4.28 -12.04 -0.03
C THR A 189 -4.70 -13.44 0.41
N ASN A 190 -3.80 -14.20 1.06
CA ASN A 190 -4.12 -15.50 1.62
C ASN A 190 -5.17 -15.37 2.73
N PRO A 191 -6.38 -15.93 2.58
CA PRO A 191 -7.45 -15.80 3.57
C PRO A 191 -7.15 -16.54 4.89
N GLU A 192 -6.20 -17.48 4.87
CA GLU A 192 -5.79 -18.24 6.06
C GLU A 192 -4.75 -17.49 6.90
N ASP A 193 -4.14 -16.41 6.38
CA ASP A 193 -3.15 -15.63 7.11
C ASP A 193 -3.83 -14.51 7.92
N GLY A 194 -4.00 -14.76 9.23
CA GLY A 194 -4.61 -13.82 10.16
C GLY A 194 -3.86 -12.50 10.35
N ARG A 195 -2.64 -12.36 9.82
CA ARG A 195 -1.90 -11.08 9.84
C ARG A 195 -2.50 -10.07 8.87
N PHE A 196 -3.04 -10.52 7.75
CA PHE A 196 -3.57 -9.69 6.66
C PHE A 196 -5.10 -9.77 6.57
N THR A 197 -5.70 -10.82 7.10
CA THR A 197 -7.14 -11.04 7.15
C THR A 197 -7.64 -10.78 8.56
N VAL A 198 -8.10 -9.55 8.84
CA VAL A 198 -8.60 -9.17 10.15
C VAL A 198 -10.13 -9.16 10.18
N PRO A 199 -10.76 -9.45 11.35
CA PRO A 199 -12.18 -9.35 11.54
C PRO A 199 -12.72 -7.95 11.23
N GLU A 200 -14.00 -7.88 10.87
CA GLU A 200 -14.70 -6.62 10.65
C GLU A 200 -14.64 -5.73 11.91
N GLY A 201 -14.30 -4.46 11.74
CA GLY A 201 -14.13 -3.48 12.82
C GLY A 201 -12.74 -3.42 13.45
N GLU A 202 -11.80 -4.25 13.03
CA GLU A 202 -10.38 -4.13 13.39
C GLU A 202 -9.60 -3.32 12.32
N ILE A 203 -8.50 -2.69 12.75
CA ILE A 203 -7.67 -1.91 11.82
C ILE A 203 -6.90 -2.87 10.92
N LYS A 204 -7.27 -2.90 9.64
CA LYS A 204 -6.58 -3.70 8.64
C LYS A 204 -5.16 -3.18 8.41
N PRO A 205 -4.13 -4.04 8.46
CA PRO A 205 -2.78 -3.64 8.10
C PRO A 205 -2.72 -3.27 6.60
N ARG A 206 -1.80 -2.38 6.27
CA ARG A 206 -1.53 -2.04 4.87
C ARG A 206 -0.48 -2.95 4.30
N THR A 207 -0.73 -3.40 3.09
CA THR A 207 0.21 -4.23 2.34
C THR A 207 0.64 -3.49 1.08
N SER A 208 1.94 -3.35 0.90
CA SER A 208 2.50 -2.65 -0.25
C SER A 208 3.65 -3.43 -0.86
N ILE A 209 3.72 -3.41 -2.18
CA ILE A 209 4.84 -3.94 -2.95
C ILE A 209 5.56 -2.77 -3.60
N ILE A 210 6.87 -2.70 -3.46
CA ILE A 210 7.73 -1.78 -4.20
C ILE A 210 8.56 -2.60 -5.16
N LEU A 211 8.21 -2.55 -6.43
CA LEU A 211 8.97 -3.18 -7.50
C LEU A 211 10.06 -2.24 -7.98
N LEU A 212 11.31 -2.67 -7.92
CA LEU A 212 12.45 -1.97 -8.47
C LEU A 212 13.12 -2.83 -9.53
N SER A 213 13.08 -2.38 -10.78
CA SER A 213 13.62 -3.08 -11.95
C SER A 213 14.20 -2.11 -12.97
N ASP A 214 15.28 -2.52 -13.63
CA ASP A 214 15.91 -1.75 -14.70
C ASP A 214 15.56 -2.28 -16.10
N GLY A 215 14.65 -3.27 -16.17
CA GLY A 215 14.36 -3.97 -17.40
C GLY A 215 12.88 -4.05 -17.78
N TYR A 216 12.63 -5.03 -18.59
CA TYR A 216 11.29 -5.41 -19.04
C TYR A 216 11.13 -6.92 -18.97
N GLN A 217 9.89 -7.40 -18.96
CA GLN A 217 9.61 -8.83 -18.94
C GLN A 217 10.27 -9.54 -20.13
N ASN A 218 11.19 -10.44 -19.85
CA ASN A 218 11.97 -11.18 -20.86
C ASN A 218 11.54 -12.66 -20.96
N LYS A 219 10.23 -12.91 -20.96
CA LYS A 219 9.64 -14.25 -21.02
C LYS A 219 8.82 -14.41 -22.30
N VAL A 220 8.85 -15.57 -22.93
CA VAL A 220 8.04 -15.90 -24.14
C VAL A 220 6.55 -15.79 -23.81
N GLY A 221 5.75 -15.25 -24.73
CA GLY A 221 4.30 -15.08 -24.55
C GLY A 221 3.93 -13.89 -23.66
N GLU A 222 4.81 -12.92 -23.55
CA GLU A 222 4.72 -11.75 -22.71
C GLU A 222 3.38 -10.99 -22.81
N PRO A 223 2.81 -10.66 -23.99
CA PRO A 223 1.56 -9.90 -24.05
C PRO A 223 0.39 -10.59 -23.36
N ALA A 224 0.29 -11.93 -23.49
CA ALA A 224 -0.76 -12.71 -22.85
C ALA A 224 -0.54 -12.79 -21.32
N SER A 225 0.71 -12.90 -20.88
CA SER A 225 1.08 -12.93 -19.47
C SER A 225 0.81 -11.59 -18.80
N PHE A 226 1.09 -10.47 -19.46
CA PHE A 226 0.74 -9.14 -18.96
C PHE A 226 -0.77 -8.97 -18.81
N LYS A 227 -1.55 -9.36 -19.80
CA LYS A 227 -3.02 -9.29 -19.73
C LYS A 227 -3.57 -10.11 -18.54
N ARG A 228 -3.03 -11.33 -18.31
CA ARG A 228 -3.41 -12.15 -17.14
C ARG A 228 -3.06 -11.48 -15.83
N LEU A 229 -1.85 -10.90 -15.71
CA LEU A 229 -1.44 -10.15 -14.52
C LEU A 229 -2.39 -8.99 -14.25
N ILE A 230 -2.66 -8.13 -15.23
CA ILE A 230 -3.56 -6.98 -15.04
C ILE A 230 -4.96 -7.44 -14.60
N SER A 231 -5.55 -8.46 -15.27
CA SER A 231 -6.86 -9.00 -14.89
C SER A 231 -6.88 -9.65 -13.49
N PHE A 232 -5.74 -10.15 -13.03
CA PHE A 232 -5.58 -10.64 -11.66
C PHE A 232 -5.53 -9.48 -10.67
N LEU A 233 -4.70 -8.46 -10.93
CA LEU A 233 -4.53 -7.30 -10.07
C LEU A 233 -5.81 -6.46 -9.91
N GLU A 234 -6.61 -6.30 -10.96
CA GLU A 234 -7.88 -5.57 -10.94
C GLU A 234 -8.90 -6.18 -9.94
N LYS A 235 -8.70 -7.42 -9.53
CA LYS A 235 -9.54 -8.12 -8.54
C LYS A 235 -9.01 -7.99 -7.10
N GLN A 236 -7.83 -7.40 -6.91
CA GLN A 236 -7.13 -7.33 -5.63
C GLN A 236 -7.10 -5.90 -5.10
N GLU A 237 -8.11 -5.53 -4.31
CA GLU A 237 -8.22 -4.16 -3.77
C GLU A 237 -7.30 -3.88 -2.58
N SER A 238 -6.72 -4.90 -1.96
CA SER A 238 -6.01 -4.78 -0.68
C SER A 238 -4.51 -4.54 -0.79
N VAL A 239 -3.90 -4.75 -1.97
CA VAL A 239 -2.45 -4.66 -2.16
C VAL A 239 -2.12 -3.51 -3.12
N ILE A 240 -1.29 -2.58 -2.68
CA ILE A 240 -0.84 -1.44 -3.50
C ILE A 240 0.54 -1.75 -4.05
N ILE A 241 0.74 -1.58 -5.36
CA ILE A 241 2.02 -1.84 -6.03
C ILE A 241 2.59 -0.53 -6.55
N HIS A 242 3.72 -0.10 -5.99
CA HIS A 242 4.53 0.98 -6.52
C HIS A 242 5.60 0.41 -7.44
N THR A 243 5.87 1.07 -8.56
CA THR A 243 6.87 0.60 -9.52
C THR A 243 7.93 1.66 -9.76
N LEU A 244 9.19 1.30 -9.67
CA LEU A 244 10.34 2.14 -9.95
C LEU A 244 11.17 1.54 -11.07
N GLY A 245 11.13 2.18 -12.23
CA GLY A 245 11.97 1.85 -13.37
C GLY A 245 13.34 2.51 -13.25
N TYR A 246 14.41 1.73 -13.10
CA TYR A 246 15.76 2.23 -12.94
C TYR A 246 16.52 2.23 -14.27
N GLY A 247 16.34 3.24 -15.06
CA GLY A 247 16.95 3.40 -16.38
C GLY A 247 16.37 4.59 -17.12
N LEU A 248 16.74 4.72 -18.39
CA LEU A 248 16.22 5.78 -19.26
C LEU A 248 14.82 5.46 -19.72
N THR A 249 13.97 6.47 -19.73
CA THR A 249 12.64 6.34 -20.31
C THR A 249 12.70 6.20 -21.85
N PRO A 250 11.66 5.65 -22.50
CA PRO A 250 11.60 5.59 -23.96
C PRO A 250 11.83 6.94 -24.65
N GLU A 251 11.37 8.04 -24.05
CA GLU A 251 11.58 9.40 -24.56
C GLU A 251 13.05 9.82 -24.48
N GLU A 252 13.71 9.53 -23.36
CA GLU A 252 15.14 9.82 -23.16
C GLU A 252 16.02 8.97 -24.09
N LEU A 253 15.67 7.68 -24.27
CA LEU A 253 16.33 6.80 -25.21
C LEU A 253 16.18 7.29 -26.65
N GLY A 254 14.99 7.76 -27.05
CA GLY A 254 14.76 8.36 -28.35
C GLY A 254 15.70 9.54 -28.60
N ARG A 255 15.89 10.41 -27.61
CA ARG A 255 16.84 11.54 -27.67
C ARG A 255 18.30 11.07 -27.71
N LYS A 256 18.69 10.13 -26.82
CA LYS A 256 20.05 9.57 -26.74
C LYS A 256 20.50 8.94 -28.06
N TYR A 257 19.63 8.14 -28.67
CA TYR A 257 19.91 7.42 -29.92
C TYR A 257 19.50 8.18 -31.18
N ARG A 258 19.06 9.45 -31.05
CA ARG A 258 18.67 10.33 -32.17
C ARG A 258 17.63 9.70 -33.09
N LEU A 259 16.63 9.04 -32.51
CA LEU A 259 15.60 8.31 -33.27
C LEU A 259 14.51 9.23 -33.85
N ASN A 260 14.52 10.53 -33.58
CA ASN A 260 13.48 11.51 -33.94
C ASN A 260 12.05 11.10 -33.47
N ARG A 261 11.95 10.14 -32.55
CA ARG A 261 10.74 9.64 -31.91
C ARG A 261 11.07 8.95 -30.61
N THR A 262 10.05 8.65 -29.82
CA THR A 262 10.14 7.77 -28.66
C THR A 262 10.67 6.38 -29.03
N ALA A 263 11.64 5.85 -28.31
CA ALA A 263 12.13 4.50 -28.52
C ALA A 263 11.03 3.47 -28.23
N LYS A 264 11.03 2.39 -28.99
CA LYS A 264 10.07 1.28 -28.85
C LYS A 264 10.83 -0.01 -28.57
N ARG A 265 10.12 -1.03 -28.05
CA ARG A 265 10.70 -2.37 -27.83
C ARG A 265 11.27 -2.98 -29.13
N SER A 266 10.71 -2.63 -30.30
CA SER A 266 11.23 -3.04 -31.60
C SER A 266 12.60 -2.43 -31.95
N ASP A 267 13.05 -1.42 -31.24
CA ASP A 267 14.35 -0.78 -31.44
C ASP A 267 15.47 -1.46 -30.65
N ILE A 268 15.14 -2.50 -29.88
CA ILE A 268 16.05 -3.27 -29.01
C ILE A 268 16.45 -4.58 -29.73
N GLY A 269 17.69 -4.99 -29.54
CA GLY A 269 18.19 -6.29 -30.00
C GLY A 269 19.46 -6.19 -30.86
N ILE A 270 19.91 -7.32 -31.37
CA ILE A 270 21.13 -7.40 -32.18
C ILE A 270 20.98 -6.58 -33.45
N GLY A 271 21.90 -5.65 -33.68
CA GLY A 271 21.87 -4.75 -34.83
C GLY A 271 20.81 -3.62 -34.72
N LYS A 272 20.17 -3.45 -33.59
CA LYS A 272 19.23 -2.35 -33.32
C LYS A 272 19.94 -1.20 -32.56
N PRO A 273 19.40 0.03 -32.68
CA PRO A 273 20.07 1.21 -32.10
C PRO A 273 20.08 1.24 -30.57
N VAL A 274 19.05 0.68 -29.90
CA VAL A 274 18.88 0.75 -28.44
C VAL A 274 19.46 -0.50 -27.79
N LYS A 275 20.30 -0.30 -26.78
CA LYS A 275 20.81 -1.40 -25.97
C LYS A 275 19.72 -1.95 -25.04
N GLU A 276 19.68 -3.26 -24.90
CA GLU A 276 18.66 -3.97 -24.11
C GLU A 276 18.68 -3.54 -22.65
N GLU A 277 19.85 -3.43 -22.06
CA GLU A 277 20.07 -3.07 -20.65
C GLU A 277 19.72 -1.61 -20.30
N GLU A 278 19.37 -0.81 -21.29
CA GLU A 278 18.99 0.59 -21.08
C GLU A 278 17.47 0.83 -21.16
N PHE A 279 16.71 -0.13 -21.69
CA PHE A 279 15.29 0.03 -21.92
C PHE A 279 14.46 -0.37 -20.73
N VAL A 280 13.66 0.57 -20.21
CA VAL A 280 12.65 0.34 -19.18
C VAL A 280 11.26 0.38 -19.79
N ASP A 281 10.43 -0.62 -19.53
CA ASP A 281 9.05 -0.68 -20.04
C ASP A 281 8.12 0.22 -19.20
N LYS A 282 8.22 1.52 -19.47
CA LYS A 282 7.45 2.56 -18.78
C LYS A 282 5.95 2.32 -18.84
N GLU A 283 5.43 1.90 -19.98
CA GLU A 283 3.99 1.69 -20.18
C GLU A 283 3.45 0.61 -19.24
N LYS A 284 4.11 -0.54 -19.19
CA LYS A 284 3.65 -1.66 -18.38
C LYS A 284 3.85 -1.45 -16.90
N LEU A 285 5.00 -0.90 -16.49
CA LEU A 285 5.23 -0.54 -15.09
C LEU A 285 4.21 0.49 -14.60
N SER A 286 3.90 1.50 -15.41
CA SER A 286 2.86 2.49 -15.09
C SER A 286 1.48 1.84 -14.98
N LYS A 287 1.14 0.90 -15.87
CA LYS A 287 -0.16 0.21 -15.82
C LYS A 287 -0.31 -0.67 -14.58
N ILE A 288 0.74 -1.39 -14.18
CA ILE A 288 0.75 -2.20 -12.95
C ILE A 288 0.47 -1.32 -11.72
N ALA A 289 1.19 -0.21 -11.58
CA ALA A 289 0.97 0.73 -10.48
C ALA A 289 -0.45 1.33 -10.52
N GLN A 290 -0.91 1.76 -11.70
CA GLN A 290 -2.22 2.40 -11.87
C GLN A 290 -3.38 1.50 -11.44
N VAL A 291 -3.41 0.24 -11.85
CA VAL A 291 -4.53 -0.68 -11.54
C VAL A 291 -4.61 -1.04 -10.05
N THR A 292 -3.51 -0.88 -9.30
CA THR A 292 -3.45 -1.10 -7.86
C THR A 292 -3.43 0.20 -7.05
N SER A 293 -3.73 1.34 -7.67
CA SER A 293 -3.70 2.68 -7.04
C SER A 293 -2.33 3.08 -6.49
N GLY A 294 -1.25 2.48 -6.98
CA GLY A 294 0.12 2.83 -6.64
C GLY A 294 0.68 3.97 -7.50
N VAL A 295 1.96 4.25 -7.28
CA VAL A 295 2.72 5.29 -8.00
C VAL A 295 3.78 4.63 -8.87
N ALA A 296 3.94 5.08 -10.10
CA ALA A 296 5.02 4.68 -11.00
C ALA A 296 6.01 5.82 -11.16
N GLU A 297 7.28 5.55 -10.90
CA GLU A 297 8.37 6.51 -11.06
C GLU A 297 9.50 5.90 -11.90
N PHE A 298 10.29 6.77 -12.53
CA PHE A 298 11.39 6.37 -13.40
C PHE A 298 12.61 7.22 -13.08
N SER A 299 13.79 6.61 -13.11
CA SER A 299 15.00 7.29 -12.71
C SER A 299 16.22 6.82 -13.49
N PRO A 300 17.04 7.73 -14.02
CA PRO A 300 18.24 7.39 -14.74
C PRO A 300 19.46 7.11 -13.85
N ASP A 301 19.41 7.46 -12.57
CA ASP A 301 20.55 7.36 -11.65
C ASP A 301 20.16 7.11 -10.18
N ALA A 302 21.14 6.67 -9.39
CA ALA A 302 20.97 6.28 -7.99
C ALA A 302 20.37 7.37 -7.09
N GLN A 303 20.78 8.64 -7.25
CA GLN A 303 20.26 9.75 -6.44
C GLN A 303 18.77 9.95 -6.71
N ALA A 304 18.39 9.97 -7.99
CA ALA A 304 17.01 10.11 -8.38
C ALA A 304 16.16 8.90 -7.96
N VAL A 305 16.72 7.67 -7.92
CA VAL A 305 16.04 6.48 -7.35
C VAL A 305 15.68 6.72 -5.88
N SER A 306 16.60 7.25 -5.07
CA SER A 306 16.35 7.54 -3.66
C SER A 306 15.22 8.57 -3.49
N GLU A 307 15.26 9.68 -4.24
CA GLU A 307 14.23 10.72 -4.21
C GLU A 307 12.83 10.17 -4.60
N LYS A 308 12.78 9.21 -5.54
CA LYS A 308 11.53 8.57 -5.95
C LYS A 308 10.99 7.61 -4.89
N LEU A 309 11.86 6.91 -4.15
CA LEU A 309 11.44 6.08 -3.04
C LEU A 309 10.84 6.91 -1.89
N ASP A 310 11.30 8.14 -1.66
CA ASP A 310 10.67 9.04 -0.69
C ASP A 310 9.21 9.37 -1.06
N ILE A 311 8.90 9.52 -2.37
CA ILE A 311 7.52 9.67 -2.84
C ILE A 311 6.69 8.43 -2.50
N PHE A 312 7.25 7.22 -2.64
CA PHE A 312 6.54 5.99 -2.27
C PHE A 312 6.33 5.89 -0.76
N LEU A 313 7.31 6.29 0.05
CA LEU A 313 7.17 6.36 1.50
C LEU A 313 5.99 7.24 1.89
N ASP A 314 5.92 8.43 1.32
CA ASP A 314 4.82 9.36 1.57
C ASP A 314 3.49 8.83 1.01
N ALA A 315 3.48 8.11 -0.11
CA ALA A 315 2.27 7.47 -0.65
C ALA A 315 1.76 6.31 0.23
N ILE A 316 2.67 5.58 0.87
CA ILE A 316 2.33 4.46 1.75
C ILE A 316 1.89 4.96 3.13
N LEU A 317 2.64 5.88 3.74
CA LEU A 317 2.45 6.31 5.12
C LEU A 317 1.66 7.62 5.25
N GLY A 318 1.66 8.46 4.22
CA GLY A 318 1.09 9.81 4.27
C GLY A 318 -0.44 9.79 4.27
N GLU A 319 -1.05 10.12 5.41
CA GLU A 319 -2.49 10.31 5.57
C GLU A 319 -2.74 11.45 6.53
N TYR A 320 -3.74 12.27 6.20
CA TYR A 320 -4.27 13.25 7.13
C TYR A 320 -5.18 12.58 8.15
N GLU A 321 -5.15 13.02 9.39
CA GLU A 321 -6.09 12.59 10.42
C GLU A 321 -6.94 13.77 10.85
N ILE A 322 -8.26 13.62 10.80
CA ILE A 322 -9.21 14.62 11.27
C ILE A 322 -10.15 13.98 12.27
N SER A 323 -10.27 14.60 13.42
CA SER A 323 -11.26 14.21 14.43
C SER A 323 -12.32 15.30 14.58
N TYR A 324 -13.56 14.90 14.83
CA TYR A 324 -14.63 15.83 15.15
C TYR A 324 -15.57 15.24 16.22
N LEU A 325 -16.32 16.09 16.86
CA LEU A 325 -17.38 15.65 17.76
C LEU A 325 -18.70 15.51 16.98
N GLU A 326 -19.31 14.35 17.06
CA GLU A 326 -20.59 14.08 16.43
C GLU A 326 -21.67 15.00 17.07
N PRO A 327 -22.33 15.86 16.25
CA PRO A 327 -23.27 16.83 16.81
C PRO A 327 -24.54 16.19 17.38
N ASN A 328 -24.99 15.05 16.83
CA ASN A 328 -26.16 14.30 17.28
C ASN A 328 -25.82 12.82 17.50
N PRO A 329 -25.21 12.49 18.63
CA PRO A 329 -24.70 11.14 18.88
C PRO A 329 -25.81 10.17 19.31
N GLU A 330 -26.78 9.92 18.46
CA GLU A 330 -27.80 8.89 18.71
C GLU A 330 -27.17 7.49 18.66
N ARG A 331 -27.19 6.80 19.80
CA ARG A 331 -26.60 5.46 19.92
C ARG A 331 -27.29 4.46 18.99
N GLY A 332 -26.49 3.70 18.26
CA GLY A 332 -26.96 2.72 17.28
C GLY A 332 -27.35 3.32 15.94
N SER A 333 -27.24 4.63 15.74
CA SER A 333 -27.49 5.24 14.45
C SER A 333 -26.36 4.97 13.46
N LYS A 334 -26.72 4.73 12.21
CA LYS A 334 -25.82 4.69 11.08
C LYS A 334 -25.71 6.08 10.48
N ARG A 335 -24.50 6.57 10.28
CA ARG A 335 -24.19 7.88 9.69
C ARG A 335 -23.36 7.70 8.44
N GLN A 336 -23.40 8.69 7.57
CA GLN A 336 -22.59 8.72 6.37
C GLN A 336 -21.74 9.98 6.34
N ILE A 337 -20.43 9.82 6.12
CA ILE A 337 -19.49 10.93 6.05
C ILE A 337 -18.84 11.05 4.70
N LYS A 338 -18.62 12.27 4.25
CA LYS A 338 -17.88 12.64 3.06
C LYS A 338 -16.91 13.75 3.39
N VAL A 339 -15.73 13.71 2.81
CA VAL A 339 -14.70 14.75 2.91
C VAL A 339 -14.62 15.51 1.60
N ILE A 340 -14.55 16.81 1.72
CA ILE A 340 -14.34 17.74 0.62
C ILE A 340 -12.98 18.36 0.82
N VAL A 341 -12.13 18.33 -0.21
CA VAL A 341 -10.83 18.95 -0.20
C VAL A 341 -10.80 20.06 -1.24
N THR A 342 -10.31 21.22 -0.82
CA THR A 342 -10.17 22.41 -1.68
C THR A 342 -8.75 22.93 -1.57
N SER A 343 -8.23 23.47 -2.66
CA SER A 343 -6.98 24.23 -2.69
C SER A 343 -7.27 25.56 -3.40
N ASP A 344 -6.49 26.58 -3.12
CA ASP A 344 -6.70 27.92 -3.72
C ASP A 344 -6.66 27.94 -5.25
N LYS A 345 -6.09 26.91 -5.86
CA LYS A 345 -5.82 26.84 -7.31
C LYS A 345 -6.53 25.71 -8.02
N ASP A 346 -7.19 24.82 -7.29
CA ASP A 346 -7.73 23.57 -7.85
C ASP A 346 -9.24 23.47 -7.70
N PRO A 347 -9.92 22.77 -8.62
CA PRO A 347 -11.31 22.43 -8.44
C PRO A 347 -11.49 21.58 -7.17
N LYS A 348 -12.59 21.82 -6.48
CA LYS A 348 -13.03 21.03 -5.34
C LYS A 348 -13.08 19.54 -5.69
N ILE A 349 -12.45 18.70 -4.88
CA ILE A 349 -12.55 17.24 -4.96
C ILE A 349 -13.32 16.70 -3.75
N GLU A 350 -14.02 15.60 -3.96
CA GLU A 350 -14.86 14.96 -2.94
C GLU A 350 -14.50 13.49 -2.79
N SER A 351 -14.45 12.99 -1.55
CA SER A 351 -14.32 11.56 -1.30
C SER A 351 -15.63 10.84 -1.63
N LYS A 352 -15.52 9.53 -1.87
CA LYS A 352 -16.72 8.67 -1.80
C LYS A 352 -17.30 8.75 -0.38
N PRO A 353 -18.62 8.70 -0.22
CA PRO A 353 -19.25 8.61 1.09
C PRO A 353 -18.83 7.33 1.81
N LYS A 354 -18.61 7.42 3.12
CA LYS A 354 -18.25 6.30 3.98
C LYS A 354 -19.23 6.21 5.14
N ASP A 355 -19.76 5.03 5.37
CA ASP A 355 -20.69 4.77 6.47
C ASP A 355 -19.91 4.51 7.78
N TYR A 356 -20.48 4.91 8.91
CA TYR A 356 -20.01 4.55 10.24
C TYR A 356 -21.19 4.42 11.21
N ASN A 357 -21.00 3.67 12.29
CA ASN A 357 -22.01 3.42 13.29
C ASN A 357 -21.61 4.07 14.62
N ILE A 358 -22.55 4.76 15.26
CA ILE A 358 -22.38 5.24 16.62
C ILE A 358 -22.68 4.07 17.57
N GLY A 359 -21.67 3.58 18.28
CA GLY A 359 -21.79 2.39 19.15
C GLY A 359 -22.86 2.56 20.23
N VAL A 360 -23.63 1.52 20.44
CA VAL A 360 -24.63 1.46 21.53
C VAL A 360 -23.94 1.52 22.91
N PHE A 361 -22.77 0.91 23.01
CA PHE A 361 -21.92 0.93 24.19
C PHE A 361 -20.68 1.75 23.91
N GLY A 362 -20.41 2.78 24.69
CA GLY A 362 -19.39 3.80 24.47
C GLY A 362 -17.92 3.33 24.41
N ARG A 363 -17.67 2.03 24.48
CA ARG A 363 -16.39 1.36 24.14
C ARG A 363 -16.72 0.02 23.51
N SER A 364 -16.04 -0.32 22.42
CA SER A 364 -16.00 -1.71 21.95
C SER A 364 -15.35 -2.56 23.03
N LEU A 365 -16.13 -3.36 23.72
CA LEU A 365 -15.57 -4.30 24.72
C LEU A 365 -14.65 -5.29 23.97
N PRO A 366 -13.47 -5.60 24.53
CA PRO A 366 -12.59 -6.66 24.01
C PRO A 366 -13.37 -7.95 23.79
N ARG A 367 -13.03 -8.71 22.76
CA ARG A 367 -13.73 -9.95 22.38
C ARG A 367 -14.00 -10.88 23.55
N ASN A 368 -13.01 -11.00 24.48
CA ASN A 368 -13.13 -11.82 25.69
C ASN A 368 -14.22 -11.33 26.63
N HIS A 369 -14.41 -10.02 26.79
CA HIS A 369 -15.46 -9.44 27.64
C HIS A 369 -16.84 -9.59 26.99
N ARG A 370 -16.95 -9.48 25.66
CA ARG A 370 -18.21 -9.77 24.94
C ARG A 370 -18.62 -11.23 25.11
N LEU A 371 -17.69 -12.15 24.95
CA LEU A 371 -17.92 -13.58 25.19
C LEU A 371 -18.35 -13.85 26.64
N LEU A 372 -17.68 -13.24 27.61
CA LEU A 372 -18.03 -13.34 29.02
C LEU A 372 -19.44 -12.80 29.30
N MET A 373 -19.84 -11.69 28.70
CA MET A 373 -21.19 -11.14 28.82
C MET A 373 -22.23 -12.08 28.19
N VAL A 374 -21.98 -12.59 26.98
CA VAL A 374 -22.87 -13.54 26.31
C VAL A 374 -23.03 -14.82 27.15
N PHE A 375 -21.95 -15.37 27.66
CA PHE A 375 -21.96 -16.51 28.57
C PHE A 375 -22.70 -16.19 29.88
N GLY A 376 -22.46 -15.03 30.48
CA GLY A 376 -23.14 -14.58 31.71
C GLY A 376 -24.66 -14.46 31.53
N ILE A 377 -25.08 -13.78 30.42
CA ILE A 377 -26.51 -13.65 30.08
C ILE A 377 -27.12 -15.02 29.78
N GLY A 378 -26.45 -15.86 29.01
CA GLY A 378 -26.88 -17.22 28.72
C GLY A 378 -27.06 -18.08 29.98
N THR A 379 -26.13 -17.97 30.92
CA THR A 379 -26.19 -18.66 32.24
C THR A 379 -27.37 -18.17 33.07
N ILE A 380 -27.58 -16.86 33.17
CA ILE A 380 -28.71 -16.29 33.91
C ILE A 380 -30.04 -16.72 33.31
N LEU A 381 -30.19 -16.69 31.98
CA LEU A 381 -31.39 -17.15 31.29
C LEU A 381 -31.62 -18.66 31.44
N SER A 382 -30.55 -19.47 31.43
CA SER A 382 -30.66 -20.91 31.65
C SER A 382 -31.03 -21.26 33.08
N LEU A 383 -30.37 -20.67 34.07
CA LEU A 383 -30.61 -20.96 35.49
C LEU A 383 -31.90 -20.33 36.01
N GLY A 384 -32.22 -19.08 35.59
CA GLY A 384 -33.39 -18.33 36.06
C GLY A 384 -34.66 -18.58 35.23
N GLY A 385 -34.52 -19.06 34.00
CA GLY A 385 -35.65 -19.32 33.11
C GLY A 385 -35.79 -20.78 32.74
N PHE A 386 -34.93 -21.28 31.85
CA PHE A 386 -35.10 -22.62 31.24
C PHE A 386 -35.15 -23.77 32.28
N LEU A 387 -34.24 -23.81 33.22
CA LEU A 387 -34.18 -24.88 34.24
C LEU A 387 -35.40 -24.89 35.19
N PRO A 388 -35.83 -23.78 35.79
CA PRO A 388 -37.05 -23.75 36.61
C PRO A 388 -38.28 -24.19 35.83
N PHE A 389 -38.48 -23.72 34.60
CA PHE A 389 -39.60 -24.16 33.76
C PHE A 389 -39.55 -25.65 33.35
N TRP A 390 -38.35 -26.17 33.12
CA TRP A 390 -38.15 -27.59 32.80
C TRP A 390 -38.46 -28.49 34.03
N PHE A 391 -38.01 -28.08 35.21
CA PHE A 391 -38.34 -28.80 36.46
C PHE A 391 -39.82 -28.72 36.77
N TRP A 392 -40.43 -27.57 36.64
CA TRP A 392 -41.88 -27.40 36.83
C TRP A 392 -42.70 -28.22 35.82
N GLY A 393 -42.34 -28.23 34.58
CA GLY A 393 -42.96 -29.06 33.57
C GLY A 393 -42.82 -30.58 33.84
N LYS A 394 -41.70 -31.00 34.45
CA LYS A 394 -41.48 -32.39 34.85
C LYS A 394 -42.31 -32.76 36.07
N GLN A 395 -42.52 -31.85 36.99
CA GLN A 395 -43.36 -32.01 38.18
C GLN A 395 -44.84 -32.09 37.79
N LEU A 396 -45.32 -31.22 36.93
CA LEU A 396 -46.69 -31.29 36.39
C LEU A 396 -46.97 -32.62 35.63
N LYS A 397 -46.01 -33.12 34.86
CA LYS A 397 -46.13 -34.45 34.24
C LYS A 397 -46.27 -35.58 35.24
N ARG A 398 -45.57 -35.54 36.38
CA ARG A 398 -45.69 -36.54 37.42
C ARG A 398 -47.08 -36.50 38.08
N GLU A 399 -47.56 -35.31 38.43
CA GLU A 399 -48.87 -35.10 39.05
C GLU A 399 -50.04 -35.53 38.17
N VAL A 400 -49.89 -35.48 36.84
CA VAL A 400 -50.89 -35.93 35.84
C VAL A 400 -50.87 -37.45 35.66
N LEU A 401 -49.73 -38.13 35.91
CA LEU A 401 -49.57 -39.58 35.76
C LEU A 401 -49.93 -40.34 37.04
N GLU A 402 -50.00 -39.65 38.19
CA GLU A 402 -50.40 -40.21 39.51
C GLU A 402 -51.89 -40.04 39.82
N ARG A 403 -52.65 -39.40 38.93
CA ARG A 403 -54.12 -39.35 38.95
C ARG A 403 -54.70 -40.31 37.90
#